data_180158f28e2eda42a8c8631963f470dd
#
_entry.id   180158f28e2eda42a8c8631963f470dd
#
_cell.length_a   1.000
_cell.length_b   1.000
_cell.length_c   1.000
_cell.angle_alpha   90.00
_cell.angle_beta   90.00
_cell.angle_gamma   90.00
#
_symmetry.space_group_name_H-M   'P 1'
#
loop_
_entity.id
_entity.type
_entity.pdbx_description
1 polymer ?
#
loop_
_entity_poly.entity_id
_entity_poly.type
_entity_poly.pdbx_seq_one_letter_code
_entity_poly.pdbx_strand_id
1 'polypeptide(L)'
;MRSWYRRPDVLMLDNPVAVSDEENTGREYETIVILELKRPMRDDYTNSENPIVQMIEYVEKLKTNTISDKYGRPIRVGDDTQFYLYAVCDVTPKLQKIAKMYNFAETPDKLGMYFYNDNINAYIEILSFNKIIVDAEKRNKILFDKLGI
;
A
#
# COMPACT_ATOMS: atom_id res chain seq x y z
N MET A 1 7.57 20.00 8.50
CA MET A 1 7.57 20.60 7.16
C MET A 1 7.88 19.64 6.02
N ARG A 2 8.70 18.64 6.25
CA ARG A 2 9.04 17.66 5.19
C ARG A 2 7.88 16.75 4.80
N SER A 3 6.89 16.54 5.64
CA SER A 3 5.73 15.67 5.37
C SER A 3 4.79 16.20 4.30
N TRP A 4 4.79 17.50 4.05
CA TRP A 4 3.89 18.15 3.10
C TRP A 4 4.18 17.76 1.64
N TYR A 5 5.40 17.31 1.36
CA TYR A 5 5.86 16.97 0.01
C TYR A 5 6.00 15.47 -0.21
N ARG A 6 5.73 14.66 0.81
CA ARG A 6 5.78 13.21 0.64
C ARG A 6 4.56 12.74 -0.14
N ARG A 7 4.84 12.12 -1.26
CA ARG A 7 3.84 11.49 -2.12
C ARG A 7 4.14 10.00 -2.18
N PRO A 8 3.11 9.15 -2.30
CA PRO A 8 3.35 7.73 -2.57
C PRO A 8 4.05 7.57 -3.93
N ASP A 9 4.88 6.55 -4.04
CA ASP A 9 5.56 6.25 -5.30
C ASP A 9 4.56 5.84 -6.38
N VAL A 10 3.54 5.06 -6.00
CA VAL A 10 2.46 4.67 -6.89
C VAL A 10 1.14 4.78 -6.16
N LEU A 11 0.18 5.42 -6.80
CA LEU A 11 -1.20 5.51 -6.34
C LEU A 11 -2.11 4.97 -7.45
N MET A 12 -2.88 3.94 -7.13
CA MET A 12 -3.85 3.35 -8.04
C MET A 12 -5.24 3.58 -7.50
N LEU A 13 -6.11 4.12 -8.35
CA LEU A 13 -7.48 4.43 -8.02
C LEU A 13 -8.38 3.53 -8.86
N ASP A 14 -9.20 2.74 -8.19
CA ASP A 14 -10.16 1.87 -8.84
C ASP A 14 -11.55 2.50 -8.74
N ASN A 15 -12.05 2.93 -9.87
CA ASN A 15 -13.42 3.38 -9.99
C ASN A 15 -14.36 2.17 -10.13
N PRO A 16 -15.48 2.16 -9.43
CA PRO A 16 -16.51 1.19 -9.74
C PRO A 16 -16.93 1.38 -11.20
N VAL A 17 -16.89 0.30 -11.92
CA VAL A 17 -17.16 0.12 -13.35
C VAL A 17 -17.74 1.32 -14.06
N ALA A 18 -17.00 1.81 -15.03
CA ALA A 18 -17.37 2.89 -15.91
C ALA A 18 -18.78 2.73 -16.49
N VAL A 19 -19.71 3.46 -15.94
CA VAL A 19 -20.96 3.73 -16.63
C VAL A 19 -21.04 5.24 -16.79
N SER A 20 -20.88 5.69 -18.01
CA SER A 20 -20.94 7.07 -18.49
C SER A 20 -20.23 8.12 -17.62
N ASP A 21 -19.31 8.77 -18.24
CA ASP A 21 -18.35 9.70 -17.65
C ASP A 21 -18.95 10.89 -16.88
N GLU A 22 -20.20 11.22 -17.14
CA GLU A 22 -20.81 12.40 -16.52
C GLU A 22 -21.45 12.12 -15.15
N GLU A 23 -21.88 10.87 -14.92
CA GLU A 23 -22.51 10.50 -13.65
C GLU A 23 -21.51 10.13 -12.55
N ASN A 24 -20.26 9.90 -12.91
CA ASN A 24 -19.21 9.52 -11.96
C ASN A 24 -18.44 10.68 -11.36
N THR A 25 -18.68 11.90 -11.83
CA THR A 25 -18.08 13.09 -11.23
C THR A 25 -18.66 13.31 -9.85
N GLY A 26 -17.95 12.89 -8.82
CA GLY A 26 -18.33 13.06 -7.43
C GLY A 26 -18.55 11.78 -6.66
N ARG A 27 -18.44 10.62 -7.29
CA ARG A 27 -18.46 9.33 -6.58
C ARG A 27 -17.14 9.09 -5.88
N GLU A 28 -17.24 8.45 -4.72
CA GLU A 28 -16.10 8.00 -3.95
C GLU A 28 -15.47 6.76 -4.61
N TYR A 29 -14.15 6.64 -4.48
CA TYR A 29 -13.46 5.45 -4.95
C TYR A 29 -13.78 4.25 -4.06
N GLU A 30 -14.03 3.08 -4.64
CA GLU A 30 -14.23 1.86 -3.87
C GLU A 30 -12.92 1.32 -3.31
N THR A 31 -11.88 1.40 -4.09
CA THR A 31 -10.57 0.85 -3.74
C THR A 31 -9.46 1.82 -4.09
N ILE A 32 -8.56 2.00 -3.17
CA ILE A 32 -7.33 2.78 -3.38
C ILE A 32 -6.14 1.91 -3.00
N VAL A 33 -5.20 1.76 -3.93
CA VAL A 33 -3.95 1.02 -3.72
C VAL A 33 -2.80 2.01 -3.66
N ILE A 34 -2.02 1.94 -2.60
CA ILE A 34 -0.81 2.76 -2.44
C ILE A 34 0.38 1.83 -2.36
N LEU A 35 1.37 2.08 -3.19
CA LEU A 35 2.63 1.36 -3.21
C LEU A 35 3.77 2.33 -2.87
N GLU A 36 4.58 1.95 -1.90
CA GLU A 36 5.75 2.69 -1.47
C GLU A 36 6.99 1.84 -1.65
N LEU A 37 7.97 2.36 -2.37
CA LEU A 37 9.23 1.66 -2.64
C LEU A 37 10.34 2.32 -1.82
N LYS A 38 11.02 1.52 -1.01
CA LYS A 38 12.19 1.96 -0.27
C LYS A 38 13.45 1.36 -0.90
N ARG A 39 14.53 2.14 -0.91
CA ARG A 39 15.81 1.62 -1.45
C ARG A 39 16.26 0.37 -0.70
N PRO A 40 16.93 -0.56 -1.36
CA PRO A 40 17.53 -1.71 -0.69
C PRO A 40 18.50 -1.28 0.41
N MET A 41 18.59 -2.09 1.46
CA MET A 41 19.48 -1.92 2.61
C MET A 41 19.18 -0.68 3.48
N ARG A 42 18.08 0.00 3.26
CA ARG A 42 17.69 1.10 4.12
C ARG A 42 17.24 0.57 5.47
N ASP A 43 17.81 1.12 6.55
CA ASP A 43 17.48 0.73 7.92
C ASP A 43 17.56 1.92 8.91
N ASP A 44 17.34 3.12 8.42
CA ASP A 44 17.32 4.35 9.22
C ASP A 44 15.94 4.67 9.79
N TYR A 45 15.10 3.66 9.95
CA TYR A 45 13.74 3.81 10.45
C TYR A 45 13.68 4.06 11.96
N THR A 46 12.74 4.89 12.36
CA THR A 46 12.44 5.17 13.77
C THR A 46 10.96 4.85 14.07
N ASN A 47 10.56 4.91 15.33
CA ASN A 47 9.16 4.69 15.71
C ASN A 47 8.18 5.69 15.06
N SER A 48 8.66 6.88 14.73
CA SER A 48 7.84 7.95 14.12
C SER A 48 8.08 8.10 12.62
N GLU A 49 9.17 7.59 12.07
CA GLU A 49 9.53 7.66 10.67
C GLU A 49 9.83 6.26 10.11
N ASN A 50 8.83 5.63 9.55
CA ASN A 50 8.91 4.30 8.98
C ASN A 50 7.80 4.12 7.93
N PRO A 51 7.87 3.07 7.09
CA PRO A 51 6.87 2.86 6.05
C PRO A 51 5.44 2.73 6.56
N ILE A 52 5.24 2.15 7.73
CA ILE A 52 3.90 1.95 8.30
C ILE A 52 3.24 3.29 8.61
N VAL A 53 3.93 4.14 9.38
CA VAL A 53 3.43 5.48 9.72
C VAL A 53 3.20 6.30 8.45
N GLN A 54 4.11 6.21 7.50
CA GLN A 54 4.00 6.94 6.24
C GLN A 54 2.74 6.56 5.45
N MET A 55 2.44 5.27 5.36
CA MET A 55 1.25 4.81 4.65
C MET A 55 -0.04 5.22 5.37
N ILE A 56 -0.07 5.13 6.70
CA ILE A 56 -1.21 5.60 7.49
C ILE A 56 -1.44 7.10 7.29
N GLU A 57 -0.38 7.89 7.26
CA GLU A 57 -0.46 9.33 6.99
C GLU A 57 -1.03 9.62 5.61
N TYR A 58 -0.70 8.83 4.59
CA TYR A 58 -1.29 8.98 3.26
C TYR A 58 -2.81 8.78 3.30
N VAL A 59 -3.27 7.76 4.01
CA VAL A 59 -4.71 7.50 4.17
C VAL A 59 -5.39 8.67 4.89
N GLU A 60 -4.80 9.16 5.96
CA GLU A 60 -5.34 10.31 6.70
C GLU A 60 -5.44 11.55 5.83
N LYS A 61 -4.42 11.83 5.03
CA LYS A 61 -4.45 12.97 4.11
C LYS A 61 -5.55 12.82 3.06
N LEU A 62 -5.73 11.61 2.51
CA LEU A 62 -6.78 11.37 1.53
C LEU A 62 -8.17 11.54 2.13
N LYS A 63 -8.34 11.19 3.41
CA LYS A 63 -9.63 11.31 4.11
C LYS A 63 -9.96 12.73 4.55
N THR A 64 -8.96 13.51 4.93
CA THR A 64 -9.16 14.81 5.57
C THR A 64 -8.96 15.99 4.63
N ASN A 65 -8.20 15.85 3.57
CA ASN A 65 -7.86 16.92 2.65
C ASN A 65 -8.38 16.61 1.24
N THR A 66 -8.77 17.65 0.53
CA THR A 66 -9.07 17.54 -0.88
C THR A 66 -7.76 17.42 -1.64
N ILE A 67 -7.45 16.20 -2.10
CA ILE A 67 -6.28 15.91 -2.91
C ILE A 67 -6.76 15.70 -4.34
N SER A 68 -6.04 16.28 -5.30
CA SER A 68 -6.33 16.12 -6.73
C SER A 68 -5.40 15.11 -7.38
N ASP A 69 -5.92 14.39 -8.38
CA ASP A 69 -5.10 13.52 -9.22
C ASP A 69 -4.22 14.35 -10.17
N LYS A 70 -3.44 13.68 -11.03
CA LYS A 70 -2.56 14.35 -12.00
C LYS A 70 -3.30 15.21 -13.04
N TYR A 71 -4.60 15.02 -13.18
CA TYR A 71 -5.45 15.79 -14.08
C TYR A 71 -6.23 16.89 -13.37
N GLY A 72 -5.94 17.13 -12.10
CA GLY A 72 -6.62 18.16 -11.29
C GLY A 72 -8.00 17.75 -10.79
N ARG A 73 -8.39 16.47 -10.92
CA ARG A 73 -9.68 15.99 -10.43
C ARG A 73 -9.58 15.60 -8.95
N PRO A 74 -10.57 15.98 -8.12
CA PRO A 74 -10.56 15.62 -6.71
C PRO A 74 -10.59 14.09 -6.52
N ILE A 75 -9.75 13.60 -5.61
CA ILE A 75 -9.80 12.21 -5.16
C ILE A 75 -10.79 12.14 -4.00
N ARG A 76 -11.91 11.46 -4.21
CA ARG A 76 -12.98 11.35 -3.22
C ARG A 76 -12.89 10.02 -2.49
N VAL A 77 -12.82 10.11 -1.17
CA VAL A 77 -12.71 8.97 -0.27
C VAL A 77 -13.92 8.95 0.65
N GLY A 78 -14.59 7.81 0.72
CA GLY A 78 -15.73 7.59 1.59
C GLY A 78 -15.41 6.66 2.75
N ASP A 79 -16.40 6.47 3.62
CA ASP A 79 -16.25 5.58 4.77
C ASP A 79 -16.09 4.12 4.35
N ASP A 80 -16.61 3.75 3.16
CA ASP A 80 -16.53 2.38 2.63
C ASP A 80 -15.33 2.15 1.71
N THR A 81 -14.52 3.17 1.47
CA THR A 81 -13.33 3.03 0.64
C THR A 81 -12.34 2.07 1.30
N GLN A 82 -11.95 1.02 0.56
CA GLN A 82 -10.96 0.05 1.00
C GLN A 82 -9.58 0.47 0.52
N PHE A 83 -8.63 0.51 1.44
CA PHE A 83 -7.24 0.80 1.14
C PHE A 83 -6.40 -0.47 1.15
N TYR A 84 -5.53 -0.61 0.16
CA TYR A 84 -4.48 -1.61 0.11
C TYR A 84 -3.13 -0.90 0.06
N LEU A 85 -2.36 -1.04 1.11
CA LEU A 85 -1.13 -0.31 1.31
C LEU A 85 0.05 -1.29 1.31
N TYR A 86 0.96 -1.12 0.36
CA TYR A 86 2.11 -2.01 0.21
C TYR A 86 3.40 -1.21 0.31
N ALA A 87 4.29 -1.62 1.21
CA ALA A 87 5.65 -1.11 1.29
C ALA A 87 6.63 -2.19 0.86
N VAL A 88 7.41 -1.92 -0.16
CA VAL A 88 8.48 -2.80 -0.62
C VAL A 88 9.79 -2.28 -0.06
N CYS A 89 10.41 -3.07 0.80
CA CYS A 89 11.65 -2.68 1.49
C CYS A 89 12.34 -3.90 2.07
N ASP A 90 13.56 -3.74 2.55
CA ASP A 90 14.20 -4.78 3.34
C ASP A 90 13.55 -4.87 4.72
N VAL A 91 13.11 -6.06 5.08
CA VAL A 91 12.46 -6.32 6.37
C VAL A 91 13.55 -6.64 7.39
N THR A 92 14.16 -5.58 7.91
CA THR A 92 15.24 -5.68 8.89
C THR A 92 14.69 -6.03 10.28
N PRO A 93 15.53 -6.54 11.22
CA PRO A 93 15.10 -6.75 12.59
C PRO A 93 14.50 -5.50 13.25
N LYS A 94 15.04 -4.34 12.93
CA LYS A 94 14.50 -3.05 13.43
C LYS A 94 13.09 -2.80 12.92
N LEU A 95 12.85 -2.98 11.62
CA LEU A 95 11.53 -2.79 11.02
C LEU A 95 10.54 -3.84 11.52
N GLN A 96 10.98 -5.09 11.69
CA GLN A 96 10.16 -6.14 12.28
C GLN A 96 9.70 -5.77 13.69
N LYS A 97 10.58 -5.22 14.50
CA LYS A 97 10.24 -4.78 15.84
C LYS A 97 9.20 -3.65 15.82
N ILE A 98 9.39 -2.68 14.95
CA ILE A 98 8.43 -1.59 14.77
C ILE A 98 7.08 -2.15 14.33
N ALA A 99 7.06 -3.04 13.35
CA ALA A 99 5.84 -3.64 12.84
C ALA A 99 5.09 -4.43 13.92
N LYS A 100 5.80 -5.17 14.75
CA LYS A 100 5.19 -5.90 15.87
C LYS A 100 4.56 -4.97 16.90
N MET A 101 5.11 -3.79 17.11
CA MET A 101 4.51 -2.77 17.96
C MET A 101 3.17 -2.27 17.42
N TYR A 102 2.95 -2.34 16.10
CA TYR A 102 1.69 -2.02 15.44
C TYR A 102 0.83 -3.26 15.20
N ASN A 103 1.11 -4.37 15.88
CA ASN A 103 0.37 -5.63 15.80
C ASN A 103 0.44 -6.34 14.44
N PHE A 104 1.46 -6.10 13.66
CA PHE A 104 1.69 -6.83 12.43
C PHE A 104 2.08 -8.27 12.71
N ALA A 105 1.56 -9.19 11.90
CA ALA A 105 1.93 -10.59 11.89
C ALA A 105 2.89 -10.88 10.74
N GLU A 106 3.75 -11.88 10.91
CA GLU A 106 4.60 -12.35 9.81
C GLU A 106 3.79 -13.17 8.82
N THR A 107 4.12 -13.05 7.53
CA THR A 107 3.60 -13.96 6.51
C THR A 107 4.14 -15.38 6.74
N PRO A 108 3.43 -16.44 6.30
CA PRO A 108 3.87 -17.83 6.52
C PRO A 108 5.27 -18.12 5.98
N ASP A 109 5.69 -17.46 4.90
CA ASP A 109 7.04 -17.61 4.34
C ASP A 109 8.10 -16.78 5.08
N LYS A 110 7.70 -15.98 6.07
CA LYS A 110 8.57 -15.10 6.87
C LYS A 110 9.30 -14.01 6.05
N LEU A 111 8.81 -13.74 4.85
CA LEU A 111 9.40 -12.73 3.96
C LEU A 111 8.69 -11.40 3.97
N GLY A 112 7.65 -11.26 4.77
CA GLY A 112 6.88 -10.03 4.90
C GLY A 112 6.06 -9.99 6.18
N MET A 113 5.36 -8.88 6.36
CA MET A 113 4.48 -8.65 7.51
C MET A 113 3.21 -7.97 7.06
N TYR A 114 2.10 -8.22 7.72
CA TYR A 114 0.81 -7.66 7.35
C TYR A 114 -0.05 -7.33 8.56
N PHE A 115 -0.99 -6.42 8.35
CA PHE A 115 -1.98 -6.03 9.35
C PHE A 115 -3.20 -5.43 8.65
N TYR A 116 -4.39 -5.76 9.15
CA TYR A 116 -5.62 -5.09 8.72
C TYR A 116 -6.03 -4.08 9.79
N ASN A 117 -6.14 -2.80 9.41
CA ASN A 117 -6.54 -1.73 10.30
C ASN A 117 -8.01 -1.38 10.06
N ASP A 118 -8.89 -1.83 10.94
CA ASP A 118 -10.34 -1.61 10.84
C ASP A 118 -10.72 -0.13 10.93
N ASN A 119 -9.94 0.66 11.66
CA ASN A 119 -10.27 2.07 11.90
C ASN A 119 -10.19 2.91 10.64
N ILE A 120 -9.30 2.54 9.73
CA ILE A 120 -9.10 3.25 8.47
C ILE A 120 -9.43 2.39 7.25
N ASN A 121 -9.98 1.21 7.47
CA ASN A 121 -10.35 0.27 6.42
C ASN A 121 -9.19 -0.04 5.46
N ALA A 122 -8.03 -0.34 6.02
CA ALA A 122 -6.80 -0.53 5.28
C ALA A 122 -6.13 -1.86 5.56
N TYR A 123 -5.84 -2.61 4.49
CA TYR A 123 -4.90 -3.72 4.53
C TYR A 123 -3.50 -3.18 4.29
N ILE A 124 -2.58 -3.49 5.18
CA ILE A 124 -1.20 -2.99 5.11
C ILE A 124 -0.26 -4.19 5.05
N GLU A 125 0.61 -4.22 4.06
CA GLU A 125 1.60 -5.28 3.92
C GLU A 125 2.98 -4.70 3.65
N ILE A 126 3.96 -5.20 4.39
CA ILE A 126 5.37 -4.92 4.17
C ILE A 126 5.95 -6.14 3.45
N LEU A 127 6.47 -5.91 2.26
CA LEU A 127 7.01 -6.95 1.38
C LEU A 127 8.52 -6.77 1.24
N SER A 128 9.27 -7.84 1.52
CA SER A 128 10.68 -7.85 1.15
C SER A 128 10.83 -7.98 -0.37
N PHE A 129 11.97 -7.55 -0.89
CA PHE A 129 12.30 -7.77 -2.30
C PHE A 129 12.31 -9.25 -2.64
N ASN A 130 12.83 -10.10 -1.74
CA ASN A 130 12.82 -11.54 -1.92
C ASN A 130 11.42 -12.11 -2.02
N LYS A 131 10.47 -11.61 -1.24
CA LYS A 131 9.09 -12.07 -1.32
C LYS A 131 8.50 -11.86 -2.70
N ILE A 132 8.72 -10.69 -3.28
CA ILE A 132 8.22 -10.37 -4.62
C ILE A 132 8.83 -11.33 -5.65
N ILE A 133 10.13 -11.59 -5.57
CA ILE A 133 10.83 -12.48 -6.48
C ILE A 133 10.30 -13.92 -6.33
N VAL A 134 10.22 -14.42 -5.11
CA VAL A 134 9.74 -15.79 -4.83
C VAL A 134 8.29 -15.97 -5.29
N ASP A 135 7.43 -15.02 -5.02
CA ASP A 135 6.03 -15.09 -5.43
C ASP A 135 5.89 -15.03 -6.95
N ALA A 136 6.72 -14.22 -7.62
CA ALA A 136 6.76 -14.16 -9.09
C ALA A 136 7.23 -15.49 -9.68
N GLU A 137 8.27 -16.11 -9.14
CA GLU A 137 8.77 -17.41 -9.56
C GLU A 137 7.70 -18.51 -9.42
N LYS A 138 6.99 -18.51 -8.30
CA LYS A 138 5.89 -19.46 -8.07
C LYS A 138 4.77 -19.30 -9.11
N ARG A 139 4.38 -18.07 -9.39
CA ARG A 139 3.35 -17.78 -10.41
C ARG A 139 3.80 -18.24 -11.79
N ASN A 140 5.04 -17.96 -12.16
CA ASN A 140 5.60 -18.38 -13.44
C ASN A 140 5.65 -19.90 -13.57
N LYS A 141 6.07 -20.59 -12.51
CA LYS A 141 6.09 -22.05 -12.48
C LYS A 141 4.71 -22.65 -12.71
N ILE A 142 3.70 -22.14 -12.02
CA ILE A 142 2.31 -22.57 -12.19
C ILE A 142 1.85 -22.35 -13.64
N LEU A 143 2.17 -21.20 -14.21
CA LEU A 143 1.82 -20.89 -15.60
C LEU A 143 2.50 -21.84 -16.57
N PHE A 144 3.79 -22.05 -16.43
CA PHE A 144 4.55 -22.96 -17.30
C PHE A 144 4.05 -24.40 -17.18
N ASP A 145 3.75 -24.87 -15.98
CA ASP A 145 3.18 -26.19 -15.76
C ASP A 145 1.84 -26.36 -16.49
N LYS A 146 0.97 -25.35 -16.43
CA LYS A 146 -0.31 -25.35 -17.14
C LYS A 146 -0.16 -25.31 -18.66
N LEU A 147 0.90 -24.67 -19.15
CA LEU A 147 1.17 -24.60 -20.59
C LEU A 147 1.93 -25.81 -21.11
N GLY A 148 2.38 -26.72 -20.24
CA GLY A 148 3.14 -27.90 -20.63
C GLY A 148 4.57 -27.62 -21.11
N ILE A 149 5.11 -26.51 -20.67
CA ILE A 149 6.49 -26.11 -21.06
C ILE A 149 7.52 -26.55 -20.03
#